data_e788984d00bd1b938e71281f7db528bd
#
_entry.id   e788984d00bd1b938e71281f7db528bd
#
_cell.length_a   1.000
_cell.length_b   1.000
_cell.length_c   1.000
_cell.angle_alpha   90.00
_cell.angle_beta   90.00
_cell.angle_gamma   90.00
#
_symmetry.space_group_name_H-M   'P 1'
#
loop_
_entity.id
_entity.type
_entity.pdbx_description
1 polymer ?
#
loop_
_entity_poly.entity_id
_entity_poly.type
_entity_poly.pdbx_seq_one_letter_code
_entity_poly.pdbx_strand_id
1 'polypeptide(L)'
;MADVFQSERFFREAWPQFSRAFESPSDAASEVEWITGLAALAAGARVLDAPCGFGRHSIELARRGFEVTGVDFSETELERARAAAREAGVTLTLACQDIRDMEFAGEFDLAVNLFSSIGYFSDDEDRLVLDRFWRALKAGGLFVLDTRNRDQIVRSLPPEERKRVNGWTLRIENAFDPATSRWRARWSRIAGPGAARPGPPRGGPDEKRAAGEQLIGESEIRLYSAHELSAMLRPERWSRVELYGGLDGTPFSLDAPRIVLVARK
;
A
#
# COMPACT_ATOMS: atom_id res chain seq x y z
N MET A 1 4.27 -20.18 12.60
CA MET A 1 4.32 -19.44 11.32
C MET A 1 3.06 -18.61 11.27
N ALA A 2 3.15 -17.30 11.36
CA ALA A 2 1.99 -16.45 11.21
C ALA A 2 1.46 -16.60 9.77
N ASP A 3 0.16 -16.70 9.68
CA ASP A 3 -0.54 -17.07 8.44
C ASP A 3 -0.45 -15.92 7.43
N VAL A 4 0.51 -15.98 6.52
CA VAL A 4 0.67 -15.04 5.40
C VAL A 4 -0.63 -14.96 4.57
N PHE A 5 -1.47 -15.99 4.63
CA PHE A 5 -2.78 -16.08 4.02
C PHE A 5 -3.85 -15.11 4.58
N GLN A 6 -3.75 -14.66 5.83
CA GLN A 6 -4.77 -13.77 6.41
C GLN A 6 -4.76 -12.38 5.77
N SER A 7 -3.58 -11.81 5.51
CA SER A 7 -3.47 -10.48 4.88
C SER A 7 -3.92 -10.52 3.41
N GLU A 8 -3.64 -11.60 2.68
CA GLU A 8 -4.11 -11.76 1.30
C GLU A 8 -5.65 -11.78 1.23
N ARG A 9 -6.29 -12.62 2.06
CA ARG A 9 -7.74 -12.70 2.14
C ARG A 9 -8.37 -11.36 2.54
N PHE A 10 -7.76 -10.65 3.49
CA PHE A 10 -8.19 -9.32 3.90
C PHE A 10 -8.21 -8.36 2.72
N PHE A 11 -7.15 -8.29 1.91
CA PHE A 11 -7.05 -7.40 0.77
C PHE A 11 -7.98 -7.80 -0.39
N ARG A 12 -8.26 -9.09 -0.58
CA ARG A 12 -9.20 -9.55 -1.61
C ARG A 12 -10.67 -9.30 -1.23
N GLU A 13 -11.06 -9.53 0.02
CA GLU A 13 -12.47 -9.59 0.42
C GLU A 13 -12.92 -8.39 1.27
N ALA A 14 -12.09 -7.93 2.20
CA ALA A 14 -12.47 -6.91 3.17
C ALA A 14 -12.08 -5.49 2.73
N TRP A 15 -10.82 -5.30 2.40
CA TRP A 15 -10.24 -4.00 2.05
C TRP A 15 -11.03 -3.25 0.98
N PRO A 16 -11.46 -3.84 -0.14
CA PRO A 16 -12.23 -3.16 -1.15
C PRO A 16 -13.53 -2.51 -0.64
N GLN A 17 -14.10 -2.97 0.46
CA GLN A 17 -15.35 -2.43 1.00
C GLN A 17 -15.20 -1.04 1.61
N PHE A 18 -13.97 -0.65 2.02
CA PHE A 18 -13.72 0.59 2.74
C PHE A 18 -12.40 1.30 2.39
N SER A 19 -11.59 0.78 1.46
CA SER A 19 -10.29 1.35 1.06
C SER A 19 -10.36 2.85 0.78
N ARG A 20 -11.37 3.29 0.02
CA ARG A 20 -11.59 4.71 -0.32
C ARG A 20 -11.75 5.65 0.90
N ALA A 21 -12.08 5.10 2.07
CA ALA A 21 -12.20 5.91 3.28
C ALA A 21 -10.83 6.31 3.88
N PHE A 22 -9.74 5.72 3.38
CA PHE A 22 -8.37 5.99 3.82
C PHE A 22 -7.56 6.81 2.82
N GLU A 23 -8.15 7.21 1.70
CA GLU A 23 -7.46 7.85 0.61
C GLU A 23 -8.13 9.15 0.19
N SER A 24 -7.32 10.14 -0.19
CA SER A 24 -7.78 11.40 -0.76
C SER A 24 -7.30 11.50 -2.21
N PRO A 25 -8.18 11.74 -3.18
CA PRO A 25 -7.78 11.95 -4.57
C PRO A 25 -6.87 13.18 -4.77
N SER A 26 -7.00 14.19 -3.92
CA SER A 26 -6.13 15.38 -3.97
C SER A 26 -4.68 15.06 -3.62
N ASP A 27 -4.46 14.04 -2.78
CA ASP A 27 -3.12 13.66 -2.38
C ASP A 27 -2.37 12.98 -3.54
N ALA A 28 -3.05 12.16 -4.35
CA ALA A 28 -2.43 11.48 -5.49
C ALA A 28 -1.82 12.45 -6.51
N ALA A 29 -2.45 13.59 -6.77
CA ALA A 29 -1.95 14.57 -7.74
C ALA A 29 -0.64 15.22 -7.27
N SER A 30 -0.57 15.66 -6.00
CA SER A 30 0.63 16.26 -5.40
C SER A 30 1.75 15.23 -5.20
N GLU A 31 1.40 14.02 -4.77
CA GLU A 31 2.35 12.91 -4.62
C GLU A 31 3.00 12.55 -5.96
N VAL A 32 2.22 12.39 -7.02
CA VAL A 32 2.71 12.11 -8.38
C VAL A 32 3.54 13.27 -8.92
N GLU A 33 3.14 14.51 -8.67
CA GLU A 33 3.91 15.70 -9.08
C GLU A 33 5.31 15.68 -8.48
N TRP A 34 5.43 15.44 -7.19
CA TRP A 34 6.71 15.35 -6.51
C TRP A 34 7.56 14.19 -7.04
N ILE A 35 6.97 12.97 -7.17
CA ILE A 35 7.67 11.78 -7.67
C ILE A 35 8.22 12.02 -9.09
N THR A 36 7.38 12.53 -9.98
CA THR A 36 7.77 12.75 -11.40
C THR A 36 8.78 13.88 -11.54
N GLY A 37 8.73 14.90 -10.68
CA GLY A 37 9.74 15.95 -10.58
C GLY A 37 11.12 15.39 -10.22
N LEU A 38 11.21 14.47 -9.27
CA LEU A 38 12.47 13.79 -8.90
C LEU A 38 12.99 12.89 -10.02
N ALA A 39 12.09 12.20 -10.70
CA ALA A 39 12.45 11.25 -11.76
C ALA A 39 12.90 11.95 -13.05
N ALA A 40 12.54 13.22 -13.23
CA ALA A 40 12.81 14.00 -14.45
C ALA A 40 12.43 13.23 -15.75
N LEU A 41 11.24 12.65 -15.75
CA LEU A 41 10.78 11.75 -16.80
C LEU A 41 10.54 12.49 -18.14
N ALA A 42 10.93 11.87 -19.23
CA ALA A 42 10.50 12.31 -20.56
C ALA A 42 9.01 11.97 -20.81
N ALA A 43 8.38 12.68 -21.73
CA ALA A 43 7.04 12.34 -22.18
C ALA A 43 7.02 10.89 -22.73
N GLY A 44 5.98 10.13 -22.39
CA GLY A 44 5.86 8.71 -22.77
C GLY A 44 6.78 7.77 -21.99
N ALA A 45 7.43 8.23 -20.91
CA ALA A 45 8.21 7.32 -20.06
C ALA A 45 7.32 6.20 -19.49
N ARG A 46 7.90 5.02 -19.37
CA ARG A 46 7.20 3.81 -18.85
C ARG A 46 7.28 3.76 -17.33
N VAL A 47 6.14 3.63 -16.69
CA VAL A 47 6.01 3.61 -15.22
C VAL A 47 5.36 2.32 -14.76
N LEU A 48 5.95 1.68 -13.75
CA LEU A 48 5.39 0.55 -13.02
C LEU A 48 4.81 1.04 -11.69
N ASP A 49 3.52 0.78 -11.46
CA ASP A 49 2.83 1.02 -10.18
C ASP A 49 2.40 -0.34 -9.60
N ALA A 50 3.02 -0.78 -8.51
CA ALA A 50 2.78 -2.11 -7.95
C ALA A 50 2.96 -2.16 -6.42
N PRO A 51 1.93 -2.61 -5.68
CA PRO A 51 0.56 -2.87 -6.14
C PRO A 51 -0.20 -1.56 -6.39
N CYS A 52 -0.99 -1.53 -7.46
CA CYS A 52 -1.68 -0.30 -7.88
C CYS A 52 -3.05 -0.09 -7.24
N GLY A 53 -3.64 -1.12 -6.63
CA GLY A 53 -4.99 -1.10 -6.10
C GLY A 53 -6.01 -0.65 -7.16
N PHE A 54 -6.92 0.25 -6.79
CA PHE A 54 -7.89 0.81 -7.74
C PHE A 54 -7.32 1.95 -8.64
N GLY A 55 -6.00 2.10 -8.70
CA GLY A 55 -5.30 2.87 -9.70
C GLY A 55 -5.23 4.39 -9.47
N ARG A 56 -5.35 4.90 -8.23
CA ARG A 56 -5.35 6.36 -7.98
C ARG A 56 -4.07 7.06 -8.47
N HIS A 57 -2.90 6.48 -8.24
CA HIS A 57 -1.63 7.01 -8.74
C HIS A 57 -1.42 6.69 -10.23
N SER A 58 -1.76 5.46 -10.64
CA SER A 58 -1.69 5.04 -12.04
C SER A 58 -2.46 5.97 -12.98
N ILE A 59 -3.67 6.38 -12.59
CA ILE A 59 -4.52 7.29 -13.35
C ILE A 59 -3.88 8.67 -13.45
N GLU A 60 -3.36 9.19 -12.34
CA GLU A 60 -2.73 10.50 -12.32
C GLU A 60 -1.42 10.53 -13.11
N LEU A 61 -0.63 9.46 -13.08
CA LEU A 61 0.55 9.27 -13.92
C LEU A 61 0.16 9.24 -15.42
N ALA A 62 -0.89 8.50 -15.77
CA ALA A 62 -1.37 8.42 -17.15
C ALA A 62 -1.92 9.77 -17.65
N ARG A 63 -2.60 10.57 -16.81
CA ARG A 63 -3.03 11.95 -17.14
C ARG A 63 -1.87 12.86 -17.48
N ARG A 64 -0.69 12.60 -16.92
CA ARG A 64 0.56 13.35 -17.23
C ARG A 64 1.27 12.83 -18.47
N GLY A 65 0.68 11.85 -19.18
CA GLY A 65 1.18 11.34 -20.44
C GLY A 65 2.22 10.23 -20.33
N PHE A 66 2.32 9.56 -19.18
CA PHE A 66 3.18 8.39 -19.01
C PHE A 66 2.49 7.10 -19.43
N GLU A 67 3.27 6.12 -19.90
CA GLU A 67 2.81 4.76 -20.17
C GLU A 67 2.83 3.95 -18.88
N VAL A 68 1.66 3.72 -18.29
CA VAL A 68 1.56 3.11 -16.96
C VAL A 68 1.17 1.65 -17.04
N THR A 69 1.97 0.80 -16.38
CA THR A 69 1.63 -0.59 -16.07
C THR A 69 1.31 -0.68 -14.58
N GLY A 70 0.06 -1.01 -14.26
CA GLY A 70 -0.40 -1.30 -12.91
C GLY A 70 -0.44 -2.80 -12.65
N VAL A 71 0.10 -3.25 -11.55
CA VAL A 71 0.06 -4.63 -11.08
C VAL A 71 -0.67 -4.70 -9.75
N ASP A 72 -1.64 -5.57 -9.62
CA ASP A 72 -2.28 -5.87 -8.32
C ASP A 72 -2.80 -7.31 -8.34
N PHE A 73 -2.81 -7.99 -7.20
CA PHE A 73 -3.32 -9.35 -7.12
C PHE A 73 -4.85 -9.41 -6.96
N SER A 74 -5.50 -8.28 -6.65
CA SER A 74 -6.95 -8.17 -6.45
C SER A 74 -7.67 -7.79 -7.74
N GLU A 75 -8.31 -8.75 -8.41
CA GLU A 75 -9.10 -8.46 -9.59
C GLU A 75 -10.21 -7.43 -9.32
N THR A 76 -10.80 -7.45 -8.11
CA THR A 76 -11.80 -6.45 -7.70
C THR A 76 -11.24 -5.02 -7.71
N GLU A 77 -10.02 -4.82 -7.25
CA GLU A 77 -9.38 -3.50 -7.31
C GLU A 77 -9.01 -3.13 -8.77
N LEU A 78 -8.53 -4.08 -9.56
CA LEU A 78 -8.23 -3.85 -10.99
C LEU A 78 -9.49 -3.53 -11.82
N GLU A 79 -10.63 -4.13 -11.54
CA GLU A 79 -11.90 -3.76 -12.16
C GLU A 79 -12.28 -2.31 -11.84
N ARG A 80 -12.06 -1.87 -10.61
CA ARG A 80 -12.24 -0.48 -10.20
C ARG A 80 -11.26 0.45 -10.90
N ALA A 81 -9.98 0.04 -11.01
CA ALA A 81 -8.97 0.80 -11.74
C ALA A 81 -9.35 0.97 -13.21
N ARG A 82 -9.82 -0.10 -13.88
CA ARG A 82 -10.31 -0.03 -15.26
C ARG A 82 -11.51 0.92 -15.41
N ALA A 83 -12.46 0.87 -14.46
CA ALA A 83 -13.61 1.76 -14.48
C ALA A 83 -13.22 3.22 -14.29
N ALA A 84 -12.37 3.51 -13.30
CA ALA A 84 -11.89 4.84 -13.00
C ALA A 84 -11.00 5.42 -14.13
N ALA A 85 -10.16 4.60 -14.77
CA ALA A 85 -9.37 5.00 -15.92
C ALA A 85 -10.23 5.41 -17.12
N ARG A 86 -11.29 4.61 -17.41
CA ARG A 86 -12.27 4.97 -18.47
C ARG A 86 -12.97 6.30 -18.17
N GLU A 87 -13.41 6.50 -16.92
CA GLU A 87 -14.04 7.75 -16.48
C GLU A 87 -13.08 8.94 -16.60
N ALA A 88 -11.80 8.72 -16.30
CA ALA A 88 -10.76 9.73 -16.42
C ALA A 88 -10.28 9.97 -17.86
N GLY A 89 -10.70 9.16 -18.84
CA GLY A 89 -10.27 9.25 -20.24
C GLY A 89 -8.80 8.86 -20.46
N VAL A 90 -8.24 7.99 -19.61
CA VAL A 90 -6.84 7.52 -19.72
C VAL A 90 -6.77 6.01 -19.95
N THR A 91 -5.63 5.55 -20.47
CA THR A 91 -5.36 4.13 -20.72
C THR A 91 -4.32 3.63 -19.72
N LEU A 92 -4.58 2.46 -19.11
CA LEU A 92 -3.66 1.75 -18.24
C LEU A 92 -3.46 0.32 -18.76
N THR A 93 -2.24 -0.18 -18.72
CA THR A 93 -1.97 -1.62 -18.82
C THR A 93 -2.10 -2.22 -17.42
N LEU A 94 -3.04 -3.15 -17.20
CA LEU A 94 -3.30 -3.72 -15.88
C LEU A 94 -3.10 -5.23 -15.89
N ALA A 95 -2.28 -5.74 -14.96
CA ALA A 95 -1.99 -7.15 -14.77
C ALA A 95 -2.48 -7.62 -13.40
N CYS A 96 -3.31 -8.69 -13.39
CA CYS A 96 -3.71 -9.38 -12.16
C CYS A 96 -2.61 -10.37 -11.77
N GLN A 97 -1.70 -9.94 -10.89
CA GLN A 97 -0.53 -10.72 -10.52
C GLN A 97 -0.05 -10.34 -9.12
N ASP A 98 0.52 -11.31 -8.39
CA ASP A 98 1.25 -11.03 -7.16
C ASP A 98 2.55 -10.31 -7.49
N ILE A 99 2.90 -9.28 -6.72
CA ILE A 99 4.13 -8.50 -6.93
C ILE A 99 5.40 -9.33 -6.72
N ARG A 100 5.32 -10.46 -5.97
CA ARG A 100 6.41 -11.42 -5.80
C ARG A 100 6.75 -12.17 -7.10
N ASP A 101 5.77 -12.30 -8.00
CA ASP A 101 5.88 -13.05 -9.25
C ASP A 101 6.20 -12.18 -10.47
N MET A 102 6.39 -10.87 -10.29
CA MET A 102 6.76 -9.96 -11.40
C MET A 102 8.07 -10.38 -12.06
N GLU A 103 8.09 -10.48 -13.39
CA GLU A 103 9.25 -10.88 -14.18
C GLU A 103 9.76 -9.80 -15.15
N PHE A 104 9.40 -8.55 -14.92
CA PHE A 104 9.87 -7.42 -15.74
C PHE A 104 11.39 -7.25 -15.68
N ALA A 105 12.02 -6.88 -16.80
CA ALA A 105 13.46 -6.80 -16.93
C ALA A 105 13.90 -5.57 -17.74
N GLY A 106 14.29 -4.49 -17.03
CA GLY A 106 14.84 -3.28 -17.70
C GLY A 106 13.83 -2.55 -18.57
N GLU A 107 12.57 -2.48 -18.14
CA GLU A 107 11.48 -1.96 -18.96
C GLU A 107 11.01 -0.56 -18.54
N PHE A 108 11.18 -0.19 -17.26
CA PHE A 108 10.56 1.01 -16.70
C PHE A 108 11.59 2.10 -16.37
N ASP A 109 11.19 3.33 -16.60
CA ASP A 109 11.96 4.52 -16.23
C ASP A 109 11.72 4.90 -14.76
N LEU A 110 10.50 4.62 -14.27
CA LEU A 110 10.07 4.78 -12.88
C LEU A 110 9.34 3.53 -12.41
N ALA A 111 9.58 3.10 -11.19
CA ALA A 111 8.78 2.10 -10.51
C ALA A 111 8.37 2.62 -9.12
N VAL A 112 7.11 2.41 -8.73
CA VAL A 112 6.60 2.87 -7.45
C VAL A 112 5.94 1.72 -6.67
N ASN A 113 6.18 1.69 -5.35
CA ASN A 113 5.48 0.87 -4.38
C ASN A 113 4.98 1.79 -3.27
N LEU A 114 3.72 2.16 -3.34
CA LEU A 114 3.15 3.23 -2.53
C LEU A 114 2.10 2.74 -1.55
N PHE A 115 1.75 3.60 -0.59
CA PHE A 115 0.70 3.39 0.38
C PHE A 115 0.91 2.19 1.32
N SER A 116 2.17 1.95 1.72
CA SER A 116 2.53 0.89 2.69
C SER A 116 2.21 -0.52 2.22
N SER A 117 2.63 -0.85 1.01
CA SER A 117 2.40 -2.17 0.42
C SER A 117 3.55 -3.17 0.70
N ILE A 118 4.63 -2.73 1.33
CA ILE A 118 5.73 -3.59 1.81
C ILE A 118 5.47 -4.01 3.27
N GLY A 119 5.89 -5.22 3.66
CA GLY A 119 5.78 -5.73 5.02
C GLY A 119 4.64 -6.73 5.23
N TYR A 120 3.85 -7.04 4.21
CA TYR A 120 2.77 -8.03 4.30
C TYR A 120 3.23 -9.47 4.10
N PHE A 121 4.48 -9.66 3.71
CA PHE A 121 5.09 -10.97 3.48
C PHE A 121 6.10 -11.33 4.57
N SER A 122 6.85 -12.41 4.37
CA SER A 122 8.06 -12.68 5.16
C SER A 122 9.18 -11.71 4.78
N ASP A 123 10.16 -11.54 5.67
CA ASP A 123 11.30 -10.65 5.40
C ASP A 123 12.07 -11.05 4.12
N ASP A 124 12.13 -12.35 3.78
CA ASP A 124 12.77 -12.83 2.56
C ASP A 124 11.92 -12.55 1.31
N GLU A 125 10.60 -12.69 1.39
CA GLU A 125 9.70 -12.34 0.31
C GLU A 125 9.64 -10.82 0.08
N ASP A 126 9.70 -10.00 1.13
CA ASP A 126 9.81 -8.55 0.99
C ASP A 126 11.14 -8.16 0.29
N ARG A 127 12.25 -8.85 0.58
CA ARG A 127 13.52 -8.70 -0.17
C ARG A 127 13.38 -9.11 -1.63
N LEU A 128 12.66 -10.21 -1.90
CA LEU A 128 12.35 -10.63 -3.28
C LEU A 128 11.57 -9.56 -4.01
N VAL A 129 10.54 -8.96 -3.39
CA VAL A 129 9.76 -7.85 -3.98
C VAL A 129 10.67 -6.68 -4.35
N LEU A 130 11.56 -6.25 -3.45
CA LEU A 130 12.52 -5.18 -3.74
C LEU A 130 13.46 -5.54 -4.90
N ASP A 131 13.89 -6.81 -5.01
CA ASP A 131 14.68 -7.30 -6.14
C ASP A 131 13.89 -7.29 -7.46
N ARG A 132 12.59 -7.60 -7.43
CA ARG A 132 11.70 -7.51 -8.60
C ARG A 132 11.62 -6.07 -9.12
N PHE A 133 11.48 -5.09 -8.25
CA PHE A 133 11.48 -3.67 -8.63
C PHE A 133 12.83 -3.24 -9.23
N TRP A 134 13.93 -3.66 -8.63
CA TRP A 134 15.25 -3.37 -9.18
C TRP A 134 15.44 -3.94 -10.59
N ARG A 135 14.99 -5.19 -10.82
CA ARG A 135 15.06 -5.85 -12.14
C ARG A 135 14.18 -5.15 -13.16
N ALA A 136 12.98 -4.73 -12.78
CA ALA A 136 12.03 -4.06 -13.66
C ALA A 136 12.56 -2.74 -14.22
N LEU A 137 13.42 -2.04 -13.50
CA LEU A 137 13.95 -0.74 -13.88
C LEU A 137 15.05 -0.83 -14.95
N LYS A 138 15.02 0.11 -15.88
CA LYS A 138 16.16 0.42 -16.77
C LYS A 138 17.36 0.91 -15.96
N ALA A 139 18.55 0.90 -16.56
CA ALA A 139 19.70 1.62 -16.04
C ALA A 139 19.37 3.12 -15.95
N GLY A 140 19.65 3.75 -14.79
CA GLY A 140 19.27 5.13 -14.49
C GLY A 140 17.82 5.32 -14.07
N GLY A 141 16.98 4.27 -14.07
CA GLY A 141 15.60 4.32 -13.62
C GLY A 141 15.46 4.60 -12.12
N LEU A 142 14.33 5.15 -11.71
CA LEU A 142 14.05 5.53 -10.33
C LEU A 142 13.07 4.56 -9.68
N PHE A 143 13.34 4.17 -8.44
CA PHE A 143 12.41 3.47 -7.58
C PHE A 143 11.96 4.37 -6.43
N VAL A 144 10.66 4.42 -6.18
CA VAL A 144 10.09 5.12 -5.02
C VAL A 144 9.28 4.12 -4.20
N LEU A 145 9.67 3.95 -2.95
CA LEU A 145 8.94 3.15 -1.98
C LEU A 145 8.42 4.06 -0.88
N ASP A 146 7.13 3.98 -0.60
CA ASP A 146 6.48 4.73 0.45
C ASP A 146 5.80 3.79 1.45
N THR A 147 6.17 3.89 2.73
CA THR A 147 5.57 3.10 3.79
C THR A 147 5.43 3.89 5.09
N ARG A 148 4.75 3.30 6.06
CA ARG A 148 4.55 3.90 7.39
C ARG A 148 5.88 4.00 8.14
N ASN A 149 6.09 5.10 8.85
CA ASN A 149 7.22 5.23 9.76
C ASN A 149 6.95 4.39 11.03
N ARG A 150 7.69 3.27 11.16
CA ARG A 150 7.62 2.38 12.33
C ARG A 150 7.78 3.15 13.64
N ASP A 151 8.75 4.04 13.71
CA ASP A 151 9.11 4.70 14.97
C ASP A 151 8.02 5.70 15.41
N GLN A 152 7.36 6.34 14.46
CA GLN A 152 6.19 7.17 14.73
C GLN A 152 4.98 6.32 15.14
N ILE A 153 4.69 5.22 14.41
CA ILE A 153 3.56 4.33 14.71
C ILE A 153 3.70 3.73 16.11
N VAL A 154 4.86 3.19 16.49
CA VAL A 154 5.07 2.55 17.80
C VAL A 154 4.80 3.51 18.97
N ARG A 155 5.07 4.80 18.77
CA ARG A 155 4.81 5.83 19.81
C ARG A 155 3.37 6.30 19.89
N SER A 156 2.61 6.22 18.80
CA SER A 156 1.31 6.90 18.68
C SER A 156 0.16 5.96 18.32
N LEU A 157 0.41 4.66 18.11
CA LEU A 157 -0.63 3.70 17.71
C LEU A 157 -1.70 3.60 18.79
N PRO A 158 -2.93 4.06 18.53
CA PRO A 158 -4.02 3.91 19.49
C PRO A 158 -4.45 2.43 19.54
N PRO A 159 -4.84 1.90 20.71
CA PRO A 159 -5.32 0.52 20.83
C PRO A 159 -6.61 0.29 20.05
N GLU A 160 -7.39 1.32 19.83
CA GLU A 160 -8.63 1.30 19.05
C GLU A 160 -8.82 2.59 18.25
N GLU A 161 -9.27 2.45 17.01
CA GLU A 161 -9.70 3.54 16.15
C GLU A 161 -11.12 3.32 15.64
N ARG A 162 -11.84 4.41 15.38
CA ARG A 162 -13.18 4.36 14.76
C ARG A 162 -13.27 5.34 13.61
N LYS A 163 -13.78 4.87 12.47
CA LYS A 163 -13.95 5.70 11.26
C LYS A 163 -15.36 5.50 10.68
N ARG A 164 -16.01 6.59 10.28
CA ARG A 164 -17.30 6.51 9.57
C ARG A 164 -17.06 6.14 8.11
N VAL A 165 -17.76 5.12 7.64
CA VAL A 165 -17.66 4.61 6.27
C VAL A 165 -19.08 4.33 5.77
N ASN A 166 -19.54 5.06 4.76
CA ASN A 166 -20.80 4.78 4.05
C ASN A 166 -22.01 4.43 4.98
N GLY A 167 -22.21 5.21 6.06
CA GLY A 167 -23.35 5.03 6.98
C GLY A 167 -23.17 4.02 8.11
N TRP A 168 -22.01 3.34 8.19
CA TRP A 168 -21.62 2.47 9.30
C TRP A 168 -20.31 2.92 9.94
N THR A 169 -19.91 2.30 11.04
CA THR A 169 -18.65 2.61 11.72
C THR A 169 -17.68 1.45 11.56
N LEU A 170 -16.52 1.72 11.00
CA LEU A 170 -15.38 0.83 11.02
C LEU A 170 -14.69 0.97 12.38
N ARG A 171 -14.52 -0.14 13.09
CA ARG A 171 -13.72 -0.25 14.31
C ARG A 171 -12.45 -1.01 13.96
N ILE A 172 -11.31 -0.50 14.38
CA ILE A 172 -9.99 -1.08 14.16
C ILE A 172 -9.35 -1.26 15.53
N GLU A 173 -9.11 -2.50 15.93
CA GLU A 173 -8.39 -2.84 17.15
C GLU A 173 -6.94 -3.13 16.76
N ASN A 174 -6.00 -2.41 17.38
CA ASN A 174 -4.60 -2.46 17.04
C ASN A 174 -3.77 -3.17 18.13
N ALA A 175 -2.84 -4.01 17.72
CA ALA A 175 -1.83 -4.62 18.58
C ALA A 175 -0.48 -4.61 17.89
N PHE A 176 0.55 -4.12 18.57
CA PHE A 176 1.93 -4.13 18.07
C PHE A 176 2.78 -5.07 18.91
N ASP A 177 3.47 -5.99 18.24
CA ASP A 177 4.45 -6.88 18.86
C ASP A 177 5.87 -6.32 18.66
N PRO A 178 6.52 -5.79 19.70
CA PRO A 178 7.86 -5.21 19.58
C PRO A 178 8.96 -6.24 19.30
N ALA A 179 8.75 -7.51 19.64
CA ALA A 179 9.73 -8.57 19.42
C ALA A 179 9.86 -8.94 17.93
N THR A 180 8.74 -8.90 17.21
CA THR A 180 8.69 -9.21 15.77
C THR A 180 8.52 -7.96 14.90
N SER A 181 8.26 -6.80 15.52
CA SER A 181 7.91 -5.54 14.85
C SER A 181 6.70 -5.68 13.93
N ARG A 182 5.72 -6.49 14.34
CA ARG A 182 4.49 -6.70 13.58
C ARG A 182 3.32 -5.96 14.21
N TRP A 183 2.60 -5.24 13.36
CA TRP A 183 1.34 -4.59 13.71
C TRP A 183 0.19 -5.43 13.18
N ARG A 184 -0.66 -5.89 14.10
CA ARG A 184 -1.91 -6.58 13.82
C ARG A 184 -3.06 -5.61 13.96
N ALA A 185 -3.97 -5.63 13.00
CA ALA A 185 -5.20 -4.86 13.05
C ALA A 185 -6.39 -5.78 12.82
N ARG A 186 -7.37 -5.69 13.72
CA ARG A 186 -8.64 -6.41 13.63
C ARG A 186 -9.72 -5.42 13.23
N TRP A 187 -10.40 -5.70 12.13
CA TRP A 187 -11.32 -4.81 11.46
C TRP A 187 -12.75 -5.29 11.63
N SER A 188 -13.59 -4.48 12.26
CA SER A 188 -14.99 -4.79 12.52
C SER A 188 -15.92 -3.72 11.99
N ARG A 189 -17.09 -4.14 11.51
CA ARG A 189 -18.19 -3.28 11.14
C ARG A 189 -19.15 -3.17 12.30
N ILE A 190 -19.44 -1.94 12.74
CA ILE A 190 -20.51 -1.63 13.70
C ILE A 190 -21.66 -1.01 12.92
N ALA A 191 -22.85 -1.60 13.02
CA ALA A 191 -24.05 -1.07 12.40
C ALA A 191 -24.36 0.34 12.92
N GLY A 192 -24.74 1.27 12.02
CA GLY A 192 -25.20 2.59 12.42
C GLY A 192 -26.55 2.55 13.15
N PRO A 193 -26.94 3.62 13.85
CA PRO A 193 -28.28 3.73 14.45
C PRO A 193 -29.38 3.52 13.38
N GLY A 194 -30.28 2.56 13.63
CA GLY A 194 -31.40 2.26 12.71
C GLY A 194 -31.10 1.19 11.64
N ALA A 195 -29.90 0.63 11.57
CA ALA A 195 -29.63 -0.49 10.68
C ALA A 195 -30.25 -1.79 11.23
N ALA A 196 -30.80 -2.62 10.34
CA ALA A 196 -31.28 -3.95 10.69
C ALA A 196 -30.13 -4.75 11.34
N ARG A 197 -30.43 -5.44 12.45
CA ARG A 197 -29.44 -6.28 13.13
C ARG A 197 -28.91 -7.34 12.16
N PRO A 198 -27.60 -7.46 11.99
CA PRO A 198 -27.06 -8.61 11.25
C PRO A 198 -27.52 -9.91 11.90
N GLY A 199 -27.83 -10.91 11.08
CA GLY A 199 -28.20 -12.24 11.58
C GLY A 199 -27.13 -12.84 12.50
N PRO A 200 -27.46 -13.93 13.24
CA PRO A 200 -26.54 -14.53 14.18
C PRO A 200 -25.22 -14.91 13.49
N PRO A 201 -24.06 -14.68 14.13
CA PRO A 201 -22.76 -14.98 13.55
C PRO A 201 -22.61 -16.48 13.30
N ARG A 202 -22.13 -16.82 12.10
CA ARG A 202 -21.67 -18.17 11.79
C ARG A 202 -20.21 -18.31 12.26
N GLY A 203 -19.98 -18.51 13.55
CA GLY A 203 -18.63 -18.64 14.12
C GLY A 203 -18.67 -19.14 15.56
N GLY A 204 -17.61 -19.84 15.98
CA GLY A 204 -17.49 -20.55 17.24
C GLY A 204 -17.51 -19.69 18.52
N PRO A 205 -17.35 -20.34 19.71
CA PRO A 205 -17.78 -19.81 21.01
C PRO A 205 -16.90 -18.75 21.67
N ASP A 206 -15.86 -18.19 21.04
CA ASP A 206 -14.81 -17.44 21.75
C ASP A 206 -14.88 -15.90 21.66
N GLU A 207 -16.02 -15.29 21.32
CA GLU A 207 -16.07 -13.84 21.25
C GLU A 207 -17.27 -13.21 21.97
N LYS A 208 -16.97 -12.47 23.05
CA LYS A 208 -17.87 -11.45 23.62
C LYS A 208 -17.99 -10.29 22.63
N ARG A 209 -18.76 -10.46 21.54
CA ARG A 209 -19.06 -9.41 20.59
C ARG A 209 -20.16 -8.50 21.14
N ALA A 210 -19.94 -7.18 21.02
CA ALA A 210 -21.02 -6.24 21.27
C ALA A 210 -22.16 -6.51 20.26
N ALA A 211 -23.41 -6.42 20.73
CA ALA A 211 -24.57 -6.65 19.86
C ALA A 211 -24.54 -5.67 18.67
N GLY A 212 -24.45 -6.21 17.45
CA GLY A 212 -24.38 -5.42 16.22
C GLY A 212 -22.98 -5.19 15.64
N GLU A 213 -21.94 -5.85 16.18
CA GLU A 213 -20.59 -5.84 15.62
C GLU A 213 -20.35 -7.10 14.76
N GLN A 214 -19.73 -6.91 13.59
CA GLN A 214 -19.35 -7.97 12.67
C GLN A 214 -17.86 -7.83 12.32
N LEU A 215 -17.07 -8.86 12.60
CA LEU A 215 -15.69 -8.95 12.11
C LEU A 215 -15.72 -9.02 10.57
N ILE A 216 -14.93 -8.17 9.91
CA ILE A 216 -14.79 -8.15 8.45
C ILE A 216 -13.42 -8.64 8.00
N GLY A 217 -12.41 -8.61 8.85
CA GLY A 217 -11.10 -9.16 8.54
C GLY A 217 -10.03 -8.82 9.56
N GLU A 218 -8.87 -9.39 9.35
CA GLU A 218 -7.66 -9.11 10.13
C GLU A 218 -6.51 -8.87 9.14
N SER A 219 -5.59 -7.98 9.50
CA SER A 219 -4.37 -7.73 8.74
C SER A 219 -3.17 -7.70 9.67
N GLU A 220 -2.05 -8.16 9.16
CA GLU A 220 -0.77 -8.08 9.84
C GLU A 220 0.28 -7.50 8.90
N ILE A 221 1.04 -6.53 9.37
CA ILE A 221 2.13 -5.91 8.61
C ILE A 221 3.39 -5.86 9.47
N ARG A 222 4.53 -6.25 8.89
CA ARG A 222 5.85 -6.00 9.43
C ARG A 222 6.19 -4.52 9.24
N LEU A 223 6.39 -3.79 10.32
CA LEU A 223 6.86 -2.41 10.27
C LEU A 223 8.38 -2.38 10.29
N TYR A 224 8.97 -1.95 9.21
CA TYR A 224 10.41 -1.76 9.09
C TYR A 224 10.81 -0.37 9.61
N SER A 225 11.96 -0.27 10.28
CA SER A 225 12.63 1.01 10.46
C SER A 225 13.26 1.49 9.15
N ALA A 226 13.57 2.78 9.06
CA ALA A 226 14.25 3.33 7.88
C ALA A 226 15.60 2.65 7.63
N HIS A 227 16.31 2.29 8.70
CA HIS A 227 17.58 1.57 8.61
C HIS A 227 17.42 0.17 8.02
N GLU A 228 16.44 -0.62 8.50
CA GLU A 228 16.15 -1.96 7.97
C GLU A 228 15.77 -1.92 6.49
N LEU A 229 14.87 -1.01 6.08
CA LEU A 229 14.48 -0.86 4.68
C LEU A 229 15.66 -0.44 3.79
N SER A 230 16.47 0.50 4.25
CA SER A 230 17.67 0.91 3.51
C SER A 230 18.64 -0.25 3.32
N ALA A 231 18.85 -1.07 4.35
CA ALA A 231 19.70 -2.27 4.25
C ALA A 231 19.10 -3.33 3.30
N MET A 232 17.77 -3.51 3.32
CA MET A 232 17.08 -4.47 2.43
C MET A 232 17.18 -4.09 0.95
N LEU A 233 17.26 -2.81 0.62
CA LEU A 233 17.49 -2.34 -0.76
C LEU A 233 18.86 -2.76 -1.30
N ARG A 234 19.83 -3.16 -0.44
CA ARG A 234 21.22 -3.38 -0.83
C ARG A 234 21.79 -2.15 -1.53
N PRO A 235 22.13 -1.10 -0.76
CA PRO A 235 22.47 0.22 -1.31
C PRO A 235 23.61 0.19 -2.34
N GLU A 236 24.50 -0.82 -2.27
CA GLU A 236 25.59 -1.02 -3.24
C GLU A 236 25.13 -1.29 -4.68
N ARG A 237 23.85 -1.64 -4.87
CA ARG A 237 23.25 -1.88 -6.20
C ARG A 237 22.67 -0.62 -6.83
N TRP A 238 22.53 0.46 -6.06
CA TRP A 238 21.92 1.71 -6.47
C TRP A 238 22.97 2.81 -6.55
N SER A 239 22.91 3.64 -7.57
CA SER A 239 23.82 4.77 -7.70
C SER A 239 23.54 5.86 -6.65
N ARG A 240 22.30 5.95 -6.16
CA ARG A 240 21.87 6.89 -5.13
C ARG A 240 20.68 6.33 -4.37
N VAL A 241 20.65 6.52 -3.04
CA VAL A 241 19.51 6.24 -2.17
C VAL A 241 19.28 7.45 -1.28
N GLU A 242 18.06 7.95 -1.25
CA GLU A 242 17.63 9.09 -0.45
C GLU A 242 16.43 8.73 0.41
N LEU A 243 16.29 9.41 1.56
CA LEU A 243 15.25 9.16 2.54
C LEU A 243 14.47 10.44 2.82
N TYR A 244 13.13 10.34 2.72
CA TYR A 244 12.21 11.44 3.02
C TYR A 244 11.13 11.00 4.01
N GLY A 245 10.47 11.98 4.63
CA GLY A 245 9.39 11.78 5.61
C GLY A 245 7.98 11.81 5.02
N GLY A 246 7.85 12.13 3.73
CA GLY A 246 6.60 12.21 2.99
C GLY A 246 6.83 12.31 1.48
N LEU A 247 5.77 12.11 0.69
CA LEU A 247 5.76 12.23 -0.77
C LEU A 247 5.61 13.71 -1.22
N ASP A 248 6.16 14.62 -0.43
CA ASP A 248 6.22 16.08 -0.64
C ASP A 248 7.64 16.63 -0.49
N GLY A 249 8.62 15.73 -0.27
CA GLY A 249 10.00 16.09 -0.06
C GLY A 249 10.35 16.51 1.38
N THR A 250 9.42 16.40 2.32
CA THR A 250 9.69 16.63 3.74
C THR A 250 10.85 15.75 4.21
N PRO A 251 11.88 16.30 4.89
CA PRO A 251 12.98 15.51 5.42
C PRO A 251 12.51 14.42 6.37
N PHE A 252 13.15 13.24 6.31
CA PHE A 252 12.84 12.16 7.24
C PHE A 252 13.23 12.56 8.68
N SER A 253 12.33 12.25 9.61
CA SER A 253 12.55 12.37 11.05
C SER A 253 11.81 11.26 11.80
N LEU A 254 12.07 11.12 13.11
CA LEU A 254 11.35 10.15 13.93
C LEU A 254 9.84 10.46 14.04
N ASP A 255 9.46 11.72 13.83
CA ASP A 255 8.07 12.18 13.90
C ASP A 255 7.38 12.23 12.52
N ALA A 256 8.13 12.03 11.44
CA ALA A 256 7.58 11.98 10.10
C ALA A 256 6.57 10.83 9.99
N PRO A 257 5.40 11.03 9.33
CA PRO A 257 4.37 10.00 9.23
C PRO A 257 4.78 8.82 8.32
N ARG A 258 5.73 9.07 7.42
CA ARG A 258 6.13 8.11 6.38
C ARG A 258 7.64 7.88 6.37
N ILE A 259 8.02 6.75 5.78
CA ILE A 259 9.36 6.48 5.26
C ILE A 259 9.22 6.43 3.76
N VAL A 260 9.85 7.36 3.06
CA VAL A 260 9.89 7.37 1.60
C VAL A 260 11.34 7.16 1.18
N LEU A 261 11.62 6.02 0.55
CA LEU A 261 12.91 5.71 -0.05
C LEU A 261 12.86 6.00 -1.55
N VAL A 262 13.81 6.78 -2.01
CA VAL A 262 14.02 7.09 -3.43
C VAL A 262 15.38 6.52 -3.82
N ALA A 263 15.39 5.56 -4.75
CA ALA A 263 16.60 4.86 -5.16
C ALA A 263 16.77 4.89 -6.67
N ARG A 264 17.95 5.27 -7.17
CA ARG A 264 18.28 5.33 -8.60
C ARG A 264 19.19 4.16 -8.97
N LYS A 265 18.79 3.40 -9.98
CA LYS A 265 19.54 2.25 -10.52
C LYS A 265 20.73 2.65 -11.38
#